data_f4252a559c751dc5d450ca5b72ec9ece
#
_entry.id   f4252a559c751dc5d450ca5b72ec9ece
#
_cell.length_a   1.000
_cell.length_b   1.000
_cell.length_c   1.000
_cell.angle_alpha   90.00
_cell.angle_beta   90.00
_cell.angle_gamma   90.00
#
_symmetry.space_group_name_H-M   'P 1'
#
loop_
_entity.id
_entity.type
_entity.pdbx_description
1 polymer ?
#
loop_
_entity_poly.entity_id
_entity_poly.type
_entity_poly.pdbx_seq_one_letter_code
_entity_poly.pdbx_strand_id
1 'polypeptide(L)'
;EEMMASPLIKTAEDIKQNRTFPNVDGIKFLTHDGGCGCDRGDSDTLCNLLAGYITNPNVAGATILSLGCQNAEVKILEAAIAKRDPNFSKPLHILEQQKSKSERHFIEEAVKKTFLGLIEADKVVRKPAPLSKLVLGLECGGSDGFSGISANPALGYASDLIVALGGATVLSEFPELNGVEQELINRCEAPENAEKFASIMRAYSAKAVSIGSGFENNPSPGNIKDGLITDAMKSAGAAKKGGTSLVQDVLDYTERVTKNGLNLLCTPGNDVESTTGLAGSGCNVIAFTTGLGTPTGNPVAPVIKMSSNNALSERMKDIIDFNTGTIITGEDTIQTKGEELLDYIIEVASGNIVPAAVRLEQNDFIPWKRGISL
;
A
#
# COMPACT_ATOMS: atom_id res chain seq x y z
N GLU A 1 25.90 5.92 14.74
CA GLU A 1 26.25 7.35 14.55
C GLU A 1 26.87 7.60 13.16
N GLU A 2 27.83 6.80 12.67
CA GLU A 2 28.42 6.99 11.33
C GLU A 2 27.40 6.79 10.18
N MET A 3 26.45 5.86 10.31
CA MET A 3 25.40 5.66 9.32
C MET A 3 24.37 6.82 9.30
N MET A 4 24.06 7.39 10.47
CA MET A 4 23.16 8.56 10.58
C MET A 4 23.83 9.85 10.08
N ALA A 5 25.15 9.91 10.05
CA ALA A 5 25.94 10.99 9.46
C ALA A 5 26.20 10.80 7.94
N SER A 6 25.69 9.70 7.35
CA SER A 6 25.87 9.44 5.92
C SER A 6 25.15 10.50 5.08
N PRO A 7 25.79 11.07 4.03
CA PRO A 7 25.13 11.99 3.11
C PRO A 7 23.97 11.35 2.32
N LEU A 8 23.80 10.02 2.42
CA LEU A 8 22.67 9.28 1.85
C LEU A 8 21.42 9.36 2.74
N ILE A 9 21.57 9.66 4.05
CA ILE A 9 20.45 9.82 4.97
C ILE A 9 20.13 11.32 5.08
N LYS A 10 19.12 11.75 4.37
CA LYS A 10 18.65 13.14 4.40
C LYS A 10 17.60 13.31 5.50
N THR A 11 17.70 14.39 6.28
CA THR A 11 16.63 14.79 7.19
C THR A 11 15.44 15.33 6.39
N ALA A 12 14.24 15.35 7.00
CA ALA A 12 13.07 15.97 6.38
C ALA A 12 13.32 17.44 5.99
N GLU A 13 14.15 18.12 6.76
CA GLU A 13 14.50 19.51 6.54
C GLU A 13 15.49 19.68 5.38
N ASP A 14 16.51 18.81 5.28
CA ASP A 14 17.45 18.78 4.14
C ASP A 14 16.72 18.49 2.82
N ILE A 15 15.71 17.63 2.88
CA ILE A 15 14.85 17.31 1.73
C ILE A 15 14.03 18.53 1.32
N LYS A 16 13.53 19.35 2.23
CA LYS A 16 12.72 20.55 1.94
C LYS A 16 13.53 21.74 1.44
N GLN A 17 14.71 21.99 2.00
CA GLN A 17 15.48 23.22 1.76
C GLN A 17 16.14 23.33 0.38
N ASN A 18 16.36 22.24 -0.32
CA ASN A 18 17.11 22.19 -1.59
C ASN A 18 16.29 21.76 -2.82
N ARG A 19 14.95 21.83 -2.78
CA ARG A 19 14.11 21.42 -3.92
C ARG A 19 13.86 22.57 -4.88
N THR A 20 14.00 22.29 -6.19
CA THR A 20 13.54 23.21 -7.26
C THR A 20 12.03 23.41 -7.20
N PHE A 21 11.29 22.36 -6.76
CA PHE A 21 9.85 22.33 -6.60
C PHE A 21 9.52 22.02 -5.13
N PRO A 22 9.39 23.02 -4.24
CA PRO A 22 9.26 22.80 -2.80
C PRO A 22 7.99 22.08 -2.36
N ASN A 23 6.91 22.15 -3.16
CA ASN A 23 5.64 21.49 -2.88
C ASN A 23 5.53 20.09 -3.50
N VAL A 24 6.55 19.63 -4.25
CA VAL A 24 6.59 18.29 -4.85
C VAL A 24 7.66 17.45 -4.15
N ASP A 25 7.27 16.31 -3.58
CA ASP A 25 8.16 15.44 -2.83
C ASP A 25 9.20 14.70 -3.70
N GLY A 26 8.98 14.62 -5.00
CA GLY A 26 9.92 14.05 -5.95
C GLY A 26 9.22 13.41 -7.15
N ILE A 27 10.03 12.91 -8.06
CA ILE A 27 9.58 12.13 -9.23
C ILE A 27 9.80 10.65 -8.90
N LYS A 28 8.77 9.84 -9.09
CA LYS A 28 8.81 8.39 -8.89
C LYS A 28 8.63 7.67 -10.23
N PHE A 29 9.40 6.61 -10.43
CA PHE A 29 9.36 5.82 -11.65
C PHE A 29 8.67 4.48 -11.36
N LEU A 30 7.50 4.28 -11.95
CA LEU A 30 6.77 3.02 -11.85
C LEU A 30 7.14 2.15 -13.06
N THR A 31 8.08 1.27 -12.88
CA THR A 31 8.53 0.31 -13.91
C THR A 31 7.90 -1.05 -13.69
N HIS A 32 7.49 -1.72 -14.77
CA HIS A 32 6.88 -3.04 -14.72
C HIS A 32 7.05 -3.81 -16.03
N ASP A 33 6.97 -5.13 -15.97
CA ASP A 33 7.10 -6.02 -17.12
C ASP A 33 5.75 -6.42 -17.74
N GLY A 34 4.65 -5.87 -17.22
CA GLY A 34 3.29 -6.17 -17.70
C GLY A 34 2.83 -5.24 -18.84
N GLY A 35 1.68 -5.57 -19.40
CA GLY A 35 0.95 -4.70 -20.33
C GLY A 35 1.13 -5.01 -21.81
N CYS A 36 2.26 -5.57 -22.24
CA CYS A 36 2.48 -5.92 -23.65
C CYS A 36 1.83 -7.27 -24.00
N GLY A 37 2.42 -8.37 -23.58
CA GLY A 37 1.97 -9.74 -23.89
C GLY A 37 1.20 -10.36 -22.73
N CYS A 38 0.11 -9.74 -22.27
CA CYS A 38 -0.76 -10.22 -21.21
C CYS A 38 -2.17 -10.53 -21.73
N ASP A 39 -2.94 -11.32 -20.98
CA ASP A 39 -4.35 -11.50 -21.28
C ASP A 39 -5.16 -10.20 -21.02
N ARG A 40 -6.43 -10.21 -21.46
CA ARG A 40 -7.29 -9.02 -21.36
C ARG A 40 -7.56 -8.63 -19.90
N GLY A 41 -7.74 -9.58 -19.01
CA GLY A 41 -7.99 -9.35 -17.59
C GLY A 41 -6.80 -8.66 -16.91
N ASP A 42 -5.58 -9.13 -17.17
CA ASP A 42 -4.36 -8.53 -16.64
C ASP A 42 -4.11 -7.13 -17.21
N SER A 43 -4.44 -6.91 -18.51
CA SER A 43 -4.34 -5.60 -19.15
C SER A 43 -5.28 -4.57 -18.49
N ASP A 44 -6.53 -4.95 -18.27
CA ASP A 44 -7.53 -4.11 -17.60
C ASP A 44 -7.14 -3.86 -16.13
N THR A 45 -6.64 -4.88 -15.44
CA THR A 45 -6.14 -4.78 -14.06
C THR A 45 -4.97 -3.80 -13.94
N LEU A 46 -3.99 -3.89 -14.85
CA LEU A 46 -2.85 -2.98 -14.88
C LEU A 46 -3.31 -1.53 -15.14
N CYS A 47 -4.19 -1.31 -16.12
CA CYS A 47 -4.73 0.02 -16.40
C CYS A 47 -5.51 0.59 -15.21
N ASN A 48 -6.31 -0.22 -14.53
CA ASN A 48 -7.04 0.18 -13.32
C ASN A 48 -6.08 0.51 -12.15
N LEU A 49 -5.00 -0.27 -11.99
CA LEU A 49 -3.97 -0.02 -10.99
C LEU A 49 -3.27 1.32 -11.24
N LEU A 50 -2.78 1.53 -12.46
CA LEU A 50 -2.12 2.78 -12.85
C LEU A 50 -3.05 3.99 -12.73
N ALA A 51 -4.32 3.85 -13.10
CA ALA A 51 -5.33 4.88 -12.88
C ALA A 51 -5.52 5.17 -11.38
N GLY A 52 -5.43 4.15 -10.51
CA GLY A 52 -5.43 4.30 -9.07
C GLY A 52 -4.27 5.14 -8.56
N TYR A 53 -3.07 4.89 -9.05
CA TYR A 53 -1.88 5.69 -8.71
C TYR A 53 -2.00 7.13 -9.21
N ILE A 54 -2.38 7.34 -10.47
CA ILE A 54 -2.53 8.66 -11.08
C ILE A 54 -3.57 9.51 -10.34
N THR A 55 -4.67 8.90 -9.91
CA THR A 55 -5.74 9.59 -9.17
C THR A 55 -5.51 9.66 -7.66
N ASN A 56 -4.49 8.95 -7.12
CA ASN A 56 -4.19 8.98 -5.69
C ASN A 56 -3.97 10.42 -5.20
N PRO A 57 -4.50 10.82 -4.03
CA PRO A 57 -4.34 12.19 -3.52
C PRO A 57 -2.88 12.60 -3.29
N ASN A 58 -1.97 11.65 -3.09
CA ASN A 58 -0.54 11.91 -2.92
C ASN A 58 0.20 12.16 -4.25
N VAL A 59 -0.45 11.99 -5.40
CA VAL A 59 0.14 12.17 -6.72
C VAL A 59 -0.33 13.50 -7.32
N ALA A 60 0.61 14.39 -7.64
CA ALA A 60 0.31 15.72 -8.17
C ALA A 60 0.19 15.76 -9.71
N GLY A 61 0.69 14.75 -10.41
CA GLY A 61 0.62 14.62 -11.87
C GLY A 61 1.32 13.37 -12.36
N ALA A 62 1.22 13.05 -13.64
CA ALA A 62 1.86 11.88 -14.22
C ALA A 62 2.34 12.12 -15.67
N THR A 63 3.44 11.47 -16.03
CA THR A 63 3.89 11.31 -17.42
C THR A 63 3.92 9.82 -17.75
N ILE A 64 3.16 9.43 -18.74
CA ILE A 64 3.02 8.04 -19.20
C ILE A 64 3.85 7.85 -20.44
N LEU A 65 4.78 6.91 -20.38
CA LEU A 65 5.62 6.50 -21.50
C LEU A 65 5.05 5.18 -22.06
N SER A 66 4.23 5.29 -23.09
CA SER A 66 3.59 4.16 -23.76
C SER A 66 4.48 3.63 -24.87
N LEU A 67 4.58 2.31 -25.03
CA LEU A 67 5.26 1.70 -26.17
C LEU A 67 4.50 1.98 -27.49
N GLY A 68 3.18 1.75 -27.48
CA GLY A 68 2.29 1.97 -28.63
C GLY A 68 1.48 0.75 -29.06
N CYS A 69 2.05 -0.45 -29.04
CA CYS A 69 1.41 -1.70 -29.46
C CYS A 69 1.07 -2.67 -28.32
N GLN A 70 1.10 -2.21 -27.09
CA GLN A 70 0.79 -3.03 -25.90
C GLN A 70 -0.72 -3.28 -25.75
N ASN A 71 -1.09 -4.42 -25.11
CA ASN A 71 -2.47 -4.76 -24.76
C ASN A 71 -3.09 -3.78 -23.75
N ALA A 72 -2.29 -3.26 -22.81
CA ALA A 72 -2.70 -2.19 -21.91
C ALA A 72 -2.73 -0.85 -22.66
N GLU A 73 -3.71 -0.68 -23.53
CA GLU A 73 -3.84 0.47 -24.41
C GLU A 73 -4.08 1.77 -23.63
N VAL A 74 -3.54 2.88 -24.13
CA VAL A 74 -3.73 4.22 -23.58
C VAL A 74 -5.21 4.55 -23.35
N LYS A 75 -6.08 4.22 -24.31
CA LYS A 75 -7.54 4.48 -24.21
C LYS A 75 -8.22 3.73 -23.04
N ILE A 76 -7.71 2.52 -22.67
CA ILE A 76 -8.23 1.77 -21.51
C ILE A 76 -7.83 2.50 -20.23
N LEU A 77 -6.58 2.96 -20.16
CA LEU A 77 -6.08 3.73 -19.03
C LEU A 77 -6.83 5.06 -18.86
N GLU A 78 -7.03 5.80 -19.95
CA GLU A 78 -7.80 7.07 -19.93
C GLU A 78 -9.25 6.84 -19.45
N ALA A 79 -9.90 5.77 -19.92
CA ALA A 79 -11.23 5.39 -19.47
C ALA A 79 -11.25 5.02 -17.96
N ALA A 80 -10.22 4.32 -17.49
CA ALA A 80 -10.08 3.97 -16.07
C ALA A 80 -9.87 5.21 -15.19
N ILE A 81 -9.07 6.19 -15.63
CA ILE A 81 -8.88 7.48 -14.94
C ILE A 81 -10.20 8.24 -14.87
N ALA A 82 -10.90 8.39 -15.99
CA ALA A 82 -12.18 9.10 -16.05
C ALA A 82 -13.27 8.44 -15.20
N LYS A 83 -13.28 7.10 -15.12
CA LYS A 83 -14.20 6.35 -14.24
C LYS A 83 -13.92 6.60 -12.77
N ARG A 84 -12.63 6.69 -12.38
CA ARG A 84 -12.22 6.91 -10.99
C ARG A 84 -12.41 8.35 -10.54
N ASP A 85 -12.10 9.28 -11.41
CA ASP A 85 -12.21 10.72 -11.15
C ASP A 85 -12.76 11.43 -12.40
N PRO A 86 -14.10 11.60 -12.51
CA PRO A 86 -14.71 12.31 -13.62
C PRO A 86 -14.28 13.79 -13.74
N ASN A 87 -13.73 14.36 -12.66
CA ASN A 87 -13.25 15.74 -12.62
C ASN A 87 -11.73 15.83 -12.61
N PHE A 88 -11.03 14.81 -13.08
CA PHE A 88 -9.57 14.75 -13.09
C PHE A 88 -8.96 15.98 -13.78
N SER A 89 -8.10 16.68 -13.06
CA SER A 89 -7.52 17.96 -13.52
C SER A 89 -6.01 18.08 -13.27
N LYS A 90 -5.38 17.02 -12.77
CA LYS A 90 -3.92 17.03 -12.56
C LYS A 90 -3.18 17.00 -13.90
N PRO A 91 -1.95 17.56 -13.98
CA PRO A 91 -1.11 17.42 -15.16
C PRO A 91 -0.95 15.95 -15.57
N LEU A 92 -1.35 15.63 -16.80
CA LEU A 92 -1.22 14.28 -17.38
C LEU A 92 -0.63 14.40 -18.77
N HIS A 93 0.53 13.80 -18.97
CA HIS A 93 1.19 13.75 -20.28
C HIS A 93 1.32 12.30 -20.71
N ILE A 94 0.87 12.01 -21.93
CA ILE A 94 0.97 10.68 -22.53
C ILE A 94 1.81 10.79 -23.78
N LEU A 95 2.89 10.02 -23.85
CA LEU A 95 3.77 9.94 -25.01
C LEU A 95 3.85 8.50 -25.49
N GLU A 96 3.85 8.33 -26.78
CA GLU A 96 3.88 7.02 -27.44
C GLU A 96 5.17 6.87 -28.26
N GLN A 97 6.04 5.95 -27.80
CA GLN A 97 7.38 5.78 -28.37
C GLN A 97 7.35 5.48 -29.86
N GLN A 98 6.50 4.55 -30.30
CA GLN A 98 6.42 4.12 -31.71
C GLN A 98 5.93 5.22 -32.65
N LYS A 99 5.34 6.31 -32.12
CA LYS A 99 4.96 7.50 -32.91
C LYS A 99 6.03 8.59 -32.88
N SER A 100 7.08 8.42 -32.13
CA SER A 100 8.16 9.40 -32.02
C SER A 100 9.13 9.31 -33.19
N LYS A 101 9.78 10.43 -33.52
CA LYS A 101 10.79 10.51 -34.59
C LYS A 101 12.07 9.73 -34.30
N SER A 102 12.42 9.61 -33.01
CA SER A 102 13.57 8.85 -32.51
C SER A 102 13.45 8.66 -31.00
N GLU A 103 14.18 7.71 -30.44
CA GLU A 103 14.27 7.49 -28.99
C GLU A 103 14.74 8.75 -28.24
N ARG A 104 15.77 9.39 -28.75
CA ARG A 104 16.29 10.64 -28.19
C ARG A 104 15.20 11.73 -28.15
N HIS A 105 14.46 11.91 -29.23
CA HIS A 105 13.37 12.89 -29.30
C HIS A 105 12.24 12.55 -28.32
N PHE A 106 11.92 11.25 -28.18
CA PHE A 106 10.92 10.76 -27.23
C PHE A 106 11.29 11.13 -25.80
N ILE A 107 12.54 10.87 -25.39
CA ILE A 107 13.05 11.18 -24.06
C ILE A 107 13.08 12.69 -23.81
N GLU A 108 13.61 13.48 -24.77
CA GLU A 108 13.66 14.95 -24.68
C GLU A 108 12.26 15.56 -24.51
N GLU A 109 11.26 15.06 -25.24
CA GLU A 109 9.87 15.49 -25.13
C GLU A 109 9.26 15.08 -23.78
N ALA A 110 9.53 13.86 -23.30
CA ALA A 110 9.07 13.37 -22.02
C ALA A 110 9.60 14.24 -20.87
N VAL A 111 10.91 14.50 -20.85
CA VAL A 111 11.56 15.34 -19.83
C VAL A 111 10.95 16.76 -19.85
N LYS A 112 10.82 17.36 -21.05
CA LYS A 112 10.23 18.70 -21.20
C LYS A 112 8.79 18.78 -20.67
N LYS A 113 7.94 17.83 -21.07
CA LYS A 113 6.52 17.80 -20.63
C LYS A 113 6.41 17.54 -19.12
N THR A 114 7.23 16.62 -18.58
CA THR A 114 7.27 16.36 -17.13
C THR A 114 7.69 17.60 -16.36
N PHE A 115 8.70 18.34 -16.86
CA PHE A 115 9.14 19.59 -16.21
C PHE A 115 8.03 20.65 -16.20
N LEU A 116 7.29 20.80 -17.30
CA LEU A 116 6.13 21.70 -17.34
C LEU A 116 5.02 21.24 -16.37
N GLY A 117 4.77 19.93 -16.28
CA GLY A 117 3.86 19.36 -15.30
C GLY A 117 4.27 19.62 -13.85
N LEU A 118 5.57 19.58 -13.56
CA LEU A 118 6.11 19.90 -12.20
C LEU A 118 5.87 21.36 -11.84
N ILE A 119 5.98 22.30 -12.79
CA ILE A 119 5.68 23.73 -12.55
C ILE A 119 4.20 23.89 -12.11
N GLU A 120 3.29 23.16 -12.74
CA GLU A 120 1.87 23.20 -12.35
C GLU A 120 1.61 22.48 -11.03
N ALA A 121 2.22 21.32 -10.83
CA ALA A 121 2.11 20.53 -9.60
C ALA A 121 2.61 21.31 -8.37
N ASP A 122 3.69 22.08 -8.51
CA ASP A 122 4.29 22.86 -7.41
C ASP A 122 3.40 24.01 -6.92
N LYS A 123 2.36 24.38 -7.65
CA LYS A 123 1.36 25.36 -7.21
C LYS A 123 0.42 24.80 -6.13
N VAL A 124 0.39 23.48 -5.96
CA VAL A 124 -0.47 22.84 -4.97
C VAL A 124 0.16 22.93 -3.59
N VAL A 125 -0.57 23.51 -2.65
CA VAL A 125 -0.15 23.64 -1.25
C VAL A 125 -1.01 22.76 -0.36
N ARG A 126 -0.41 22.23 0.70
CA ARG A 126 -1.12 21.45 1.72
C ARG A 126 -2.14 22.33 2.45
N LYS A 127 -3.29 21.74 2.75
CA LYS A 127 -4.38 22.39 3.49
C LYS A 127 -4.87 21.46 4.59
N PRO A 128 -5.41 21.99 5.70
CA PRO A 128 -6.09 21.17 6.70
C PRO A 128 -7.17 20.30 6.07
N ALA A 129 -7.20 19.04 6.44
CA ALA A 129 -8.19 18.07 5.99
C ALA A 129 -8.76 17.28 7.18
N PRO A 130 -10.04 16.94 7.17
CA PRO A 130 -10.62 16.10 8.22
C PRO A 130 -10.09 14.65 8.10
N LEU A 131 -10.06 13.92 9.22
CA LEU A 131 -9.63 12.52 9.26
C LEU A 131 -10.45 11.60 8.34
N SER A 132 -11.67 11.99 7.99
CA SER A 132 -12.49 11.29 7.00
C SER A 132 -11.89 11.20 5.59
N LYS A 133 -10.76 11.91 5.34
CA LYS A 133 -9.97 11.82 4.10
C LYS A 133 -8.79 10.85 4.22
N LEU A 134 -8.51 10.37 5.44
CA LEU A 134 -7.47 9.36 5.67
C LEU A 134 -7.97 7.98 5.24
N VAL A 135 -7.18 7.31 4.41
CA VAL A 135 -7.37 5.92 4.01
C VAL A 135 -6.09 5.17 4.38
N LEU A 136 -6.13 4.44 5.50
CA LEU A 136 -4.98 3.70 6.02
C LEU A 136 -4.97 2.28 5.48
N GLY A 137 -3.90 1.89 4.78
CA GLY A 137 -3.63 0.50 4.42
C GLY A 137 -3.04 -0.27 5.60
N LEU A 138 -3.49 -1.51 5.81
CA LEU A 138 -3.07 -2.39 6.90
C LEU A 138 -2.34 -3.59 6.31
N GLU A 139 -1.04 -3.67 6.54
CA GLU A 139 -0.14 -4.65 5.91
C GLU A 139 0.73 -5.37 6.96
N CYS A 140 1.22 -6.56 6.65
CA CYS A 140 2.28 -7.20 7.42
C CYS A 140 3.26 -7.96 6.54
N GLY A 141 4.51 -8.08 6.98
CA GLY A 141 5.53 -8.87 6.28
C GLY A 141 6.70 -9.19 7.19
N GLY A 142 7.33 -10.37 6.96
CA GLY A 142 8.34 -10.86 7.91
C GLY A 142 7.78 -11.02 9.32
N SER A 143 6.58 -11.59 9.45
CA SER A 143 5.88 -11.75 10.72
C SER A 143 6.54 -12.81 11.59
N ASP A 144 6.49 -12.60 12.91
CA ASP A 144 6.99 -13.51 13.97
C ASP A 144 5.86 -13.91 14.94
N GLY A 145 6.18 -14.73 15.95
CA GLY A 145 5.23 -15.16 16.97
C GLY A 145 4.64 -14.03 17.81
N PHE A 146 5.27 -12.86 17.85
CA PHE A 146 4.79 -11.69 18.60
C PHE A 146 3.86 -10.79 17.78
N SER A 147 3.88 -10.88 16.46
CA SER A 147 3.09 -10.02 15.56
C SER A 147 1.60 -10.01 15.92
N GLY A 148 1.02 -11.20 16.19
CA GLY A 148 -0.41 -11.37 16.51
C GLY A 148 -0.82 -10.97 17.93
N ILE A 149 0.13 -10.62 18.82
CA ILE A 149 -0.14 -10.25 20.21
C ILE A 149 0.36 -8.86 20.59
N SER A 150 1.10 -8.19 19.71
CA SER A 150 1.62 -6.84 19.90
C SER A 150 1.27 -5.92 18.73
N ALA A 151 2.03 -5.98 17.63
CA ALA A 151 1.92 -5.02 16.52
C ALA A 151 0.55 -5.05 15.81
N ASN A 152 0.05 -6.24 15.48
CA ASN A 152 -1.22 -6.35 14.77
C ASN A 152 -2.42 -5.89 15.62
N PRO A 153 -2.55 -6.28 16.92
CA PRO A 153 -3.61 -5.74 17.76
C PRO A 153 -3.50 -4.23 18.02
N ALA A 154 -2.28 -3.68 18.19
CA ALA A 154 -2.09 -2.23 18.35
C ALA A 154 -2.51 -1.48 17.08
N LEU A 155 -2.15 -2.00 15.91
CA LEU A 155 -2.61 -1.47 14.62
C LEU A 155 -4.13 -1.59 14.49
N GLY A 156 -4.72 -2.71 14.93
CA GLY A 156 -6.16 -2.91 14.93
C GLY A 156 -6.91 -1.91 15.82
N TYR A 157 -6.36 -1.58 16.98
CA TYR A 157 -6.93 -0.57 17.85
C TYR A 157 -6.85 0.83 17.20
N ALA A 158 -5.71 1.20 16.60
CA ALA A 158 -5.59 2.44 15.83
C ALA A 158 -6.56 2.46 14.62
N SER A 159 -6.75 1.31 13.94
CA SER A 159 -7.76 1.15 12.89
C SER A 159 -9.17 1.47 13.40
N ASP A 160 -9.57 0.92 14.53
CA ASP A 160 -10.88 1.19 15.14
C ASP A 160 -11.05 2.68 15.52
N LEU A 161 -10.00 3.33 16.02
CA LEU A 161 -10.02 4.77 16.30
C LEU A 161 -10.18 5.61 15.03
N ILE A 162 -9.47 5.26 13.95
CA ILE A 162 -9.60 5.95 12.65
C ILE A 162 -11.02 5.79 12.11
N VAL A 163 -11.60 4.60 12.19
CA VAL A 163 -13.00 4.34 11.79
C VAL A 163 -13.97 5.16 12.63
N ALA A 164 -13.80 5.19 13.95
CA ALA A 164 -14.65 5.97 14.86
C ALA A 164 -14.57 7.49 14.58
N LEU A 165 -13.42 7.97 14.08
CA LEU A 165 -13.21 9.36 13.68
C LEU A 165 -13.64 9.64 12.23
N GLY A 166 -14.26 8.67 11.56
CA GLY A 166 -14.84 8.81 10.23
C GLY A 166 -13.88 8.58 9.07
N GLY A 167 -12.67 8.04 9.33
CA GLY A 167 -11.71 7.64 8.30
C GLY A 167 -12.03 6.27 7.70
N ALA A 168 -11.16 5.81 6.80
CA ALA A 168 -11.21 4.47 6.23
C ALA A 168 -9.94 3.69 6.53
N THR A 169 -10.10 2.38 6.76
CA THR A 169 -8.99 1.44 6.89
C THR A 169 -9.18 0.27 5.93
N VAL A 170 -8.10 -0.32 5.45
CA VAL A 170 -8.14 -1.35 4.41
C VAL A 170 -7.29 -2.54 4.83
N LEU A 171 -7.94 -3.65 5.16
CA LEU A 171 -7.27 -4.91 5.46
C LEU A 171 -7.04 -5.69 4.16
N SER A 172 -5.79 -5.99 3.86
CA SER A 172 -5.32 -6.69 2.66
C SER A 172 -4.94 -8.14 2.92
N GLU A 173 -4.24 -8.78 1.96
CA GLU A 173 -3.58 -10.10 2.10
C GLU A 173 -4.56 -11.24 2.33
N PHE A 174 -5.51 -11.44 1.41
CA PHE A 174 -6.55 -12.47 1.55
C PHE A 174 -6.03 -13.88 1.84
N PRO A 175 -4.92 -14.38 1.27
CA PRO A 175 -4.37 -15.68 1.65
C PRO A 175 -4.03 -15.80 3.15
N GLU A 176 -3.72 -14.68 3.80
CA GLU A 176 -3.43 -14.62 5.23
C GLU A 176 -4.68 -14.61 6.12
N LEU A 177 -5.86 -14.55 5.52
CA LEU A 177 -7.15 -14.61 6.23
C LEU A 177 -7.78 -16.01 6.16
N ASN A 178 -7.04 -16.99 5.61
CA ASN A 178 -7.49 -18.38 5.52
C ASN A 178 -7.74 -18.98 6.91
N GLY A 179 -8.96 -19.49 7.12
CA GLY A 179 -9.40 -20.08 8.40
C GLY A 179 -10.03 -19.11 9.40
N VAL A 180 -10.02 -17.79 9.10
CA VAL A 180 -10.70 -16.76 9.91
C VAL A 180 -11.83 -16.05 9.15
N GLU A 181 -12.22 -16.59 7.99
CA GLU A 181 -13.23 -16.00 7.11
C GLU A 181 -14.55 -15.78 7.84
N GLN A 182 -14.97 -16.73 8.69
CA GLN A 182 -16.26 -16.64 9.37
C GLN A 182 -16.30 -15.46 10.36
N GLU A 183 -15.20 -15.13 11.00
CA GLU A 183 -15.09 -13.95 11.88
C GLU A 183 -15.33 -12.67 11.09
N LEU A 184 -14.66 -12.52 9.94
CA LEU A 184 -14.82 -11.36 9.06
C LEU A 184 -16.21 -11.29 8.41
N ILE A 185 -16.75 -12.43 7.98
CA ILE A 185 -18.12 -12.56 7.46
C ILE A 185 -19.15 -12.07 8.47
N ASN A 186 -19.02 -12.47 9.74
CA ASN A 186 -19.91 -12.07 10.82
C ASN A 186 -19.86 -10.55 11.10
N ARG A 187 -18.80 -9.87 10.68
CA ARG A 187 -18.61 -8.42 10.83
C ARG A 187 -19.04 -7.62 9.60
N CYS A 188 -19.43 -8.28 8.51
CA CYS A 188 -19.93 -7.57 7.33
C CYS A 188 -21.25 -6.87 7.65
N GLU A 189 -21.33 -5.55 7.40
CA GLU A 189 -22.56 -4.79 7.61
C GLU A 189 -23.65 -5.20 6.63
N ALA A 190 -23.29 -5.49 5.39
CA ALA A 190 -24.18 -5.93 4.32
C ALA A 190 -23.93 -7.40 3.97
N PRO A 191 -24.98 -8.24 3.83
CA PRO A 191 -24.84 -9.64 3.42
C PRO A 191 -24.11 -9.83 2.09
N GLU A 192 -24.25 -8.89 1.16
CA GLU A 192 -23.58 -8.91 -0.16
C GLU A 192 -22.06 -8.84 -0.01
N ASN A 193 -21.56 -8.12 1.00
CA ASN A 193 -20.13 -8.05 1.29
C ASN A 193 -19.63 -9.41 1.82
N ALA A 194 -20.38 -10.07 2.68
CA ALA A 194 -20.07 -11.41 3.17
C ALA A 194 -19.97 -12.42 2.02
N GLU A 195 -20.95 -12.39 1.11
CA GLU A 195 -20.96 -13.26 -0.07
C GLU A 195 -19.80 -12.95 -1.02
N LYS A 196 -19.52 -11.66 -1.28
CA LYS A 196 -18.40 -11.21 -2.12
C LYS A 196 -17.06 -11.69 -1.54
N PHE A 197 -16.84 -11.48 -0.23
CA PHE A 197 -15.62 -11.95 0.44
C PHE A 197 -15.44 -13.47 0.32
N ALA A 198 -16.45 -14.24 0.68
CA ALA A 198 -16.40 -15.69 0.58
C ALA A 198 -16.21 -16.18 -0.87
N SER A 199 -16.79 -15.49 -1.86
CA SER A 199 -16.63 -15.83 -3.27
C SER A 199 -15.20 -15.58 -3.75
N ILE A 200 -14.62 -14.43 -3.41
CA ILE A 200 -13.24 -14.08 -3.80
C ILE A 200 -12.24 -15.06 -3.14
N MET A 201 -12.39 -15.35 -1.83
CA MET A 201 -11.55 -16.31 -1.13
C MET A 201 -11.58 -17.68 -1.80
N ARG A 202 -12.77 -18.21 -2.11
CA ARG A 202 -12.91 -19.50 -2.81
C ARG A 202 -12.30 -19.49 -4.21
N ALA A 203 -12.50 -18.41 -4.98
CA ALA A 203 -11.94 -18.30 -6.32
C ALA A 203 -10.41 -18.24 -6.29
N TYR A 204 -9.85 -17.51 -5.34
CA TYR A 204 -8.39 -17.41 -5.17
C TYR A 204 -7.79 -18.75 -4.74
N SER A 205 -8.38 -19.40 -3.72
CA SER A 205 -7.94 -20.74 -3.29
C SER A 205 -8.02 -21.76 -4.42
N ALA A 206 -9.13 -21.79 -5.17
CA ALA A 206 -9.28 -22.68 -6.32
C ALA A 206 -8.22 -22.43 -7.41
N LYS A 207 -7.85 -21.16 -7.64
CA LYS A 207 -6.76 -20.83 -8.57
C LYS A 207 -5.41 -21.34 -8.07
N ALA A 208 -5.09 -21.18 -6.79
CA ALA A 208 -3.87 -21.70 -6.19
C ALA A 208 -3.79 -23.23 -6.34
N VAL A 209 -4.87 -23.94 -6.02
CA VAL A 209 -4.95 -25.41 -6.17
C VAL A 209 -4.77 -25.84 -7.62
N SER A 210 -5.31 -25.11 -8.58
CA SER A 210 -5.22 -25.43 -10.02
C SER A 210 -3.78 -25.43 -10.57
N ILE A 211 -2.87 -24.76 -9.87
CA ILE A 211 -1.43 -24.69 -10.23
C ILE A 211 -0.55 -25.50 -9.27
N GLY A 212 -1.16 -26.37 -8.43
CA GLY A 212 -0.45 -27.25 -7.51
C GLY A 212 0.07 -26.57 -6.23
N SER A 213 -0.58 -25.48 -5.81
CA SER A 213 -0.25 -24.71 -4.59
C SER A 213 -1.49 -24.53 -3.71
N GLY A 214 -1.36 -23.87 -2.57
CA GLY A 214 -2.47 -23.57 -1.67
C GLY A 214 -2.09 -22.52 -0.63
N PHE A 215 -3.10 -22.05 0.10
CA PHE A 215 -2.88 -21.04 1.17
C PHE A 215 -2.07 -21.60 2.35
N GLU A 216 -2.02 -22.93 2.50
CA GLU A 216 -1.16 -23.63 3.49
C GLU A 216 0.34 -23.43 3.27
N ASN A 217 0.77 -22.92 2.12
CA ASN A 217 2.16 -22.51 1.91
C ASN A 217 2.54 -21.20 2.65
N ASN A 218 1.59 -20.56 3.29
CA ASN A 218 1.76 -19.41 4.16
C ASN A 218 1.27 -19.79 5.59
N PRO A 219 2.13 -19.82 6.64
CA PRO A 219 3.41 -19.12 6.80
C PRO A 219 4.62 -19.78 6.10
N SER A 220 5.60 -18.94 5.75
CA SER A 220 6.87 -19.39 5.18
C SER A 220 7.71 -20.16 6.22
N PRO A 221 8.72 -20.96 5.79
CA PRO A 221 9.64 -21.62 6.75
C PRO A 221 10.34 -20.64 7.69
N GLY A 222 10.62 -19.41 7.25
CA GLY A 222 11.18 -18.36 8.08
C GLY A 222 10.22 -17.92 9.19
N ASN A 223 8.96 -17.68 8.87
CA ASN A 223 7.94 -17.32 9.86
C ASN A 223 7.74 -18.45 10.90
N ILE A 224 7.74 -19.72 10.46
CA ILE A 224 7.61 -20.90 11.35
C ILE A 224 8.78 -20.96 12.33
N LYS A 225 10.01 -20.74 11.87
CA LYS A 225 11.20 -20.71 12.70
C LYS A 225 11.14 -19.61 13.77
N ASP A 226 10.52 -18.49 13.46
CA ASP A 226 10.39 -17.32 14.33
C ASP A 226 9.06 -17.30 15.12
N GLY A 227 8.41 -18.46 15.25
CA GLY A 227 7.32 -18.71 16.21
C GLY A 227 5.91 -18.71 15.64
N LEU A 228 5.71 -18.46 14.33
CA LEU A 228 4.42 -18.67 13.66
C LEU A 228 4.31 -20.13 13.19
N ILE A 229 4.03 -21.03 14.13
CA ILE A 229 4.11 -22.48 13.91
C ILE A 229 2.96 -23.06 13.09
N THR A 230 1.87 -22.32 12.89
CA THR A 230 0.72 -22.74 12.07
C THR A 230 0.13 -21.59 11.26
N ASP A 231 -0.57 -21.92 10.17
CA ASP A 231 -1.39 -21.00 9.38
C ASP A 231 -2.47 -20.33 10.26
N ALA A 232 -3.14 -21.09 11.13
CA ALA A 232 -4.16 -20.57 12.04
C ALA A 232 -3.63 -19.46 12.97
N MET A 233 -2.39 -19.61 13.51
CA MET A 233 -1.75 -18.54 14.30
C MET A 233 -1.50 -17.29 13.45
N LYS A 234 -1.01 -17.47 12.22
CA LYS A 234 -0.74 -16.37 11.32
C LYS A 234 -2.03 -15.65 10.95
N SER A 235 -3.07 -16.39 10.55
CA SER A 235 -4.35 -15.82 10.11
C SER A 235 -5.10 -15.12 11.24
N ALA A 236 -5.17 -15.73 12.42
CA ALA A 236 -5.76 -15.09 13.60
C ALA A 236 -5.03 -13.80 13.98
N GLY A 237 -3.69 -13.78 13.84
CA GLY A 237 -2.87 -12.59 14.06
C GLY A 237 -3.08 -11.54 12.98
N ALA A 238 -3.09 -11.92 11.71
CA ALA A 238 -3.26 -11.01 10.57
C ALA A 238 -4.60 -10.29 10.59
N ALA A 239 -5.70 -11.01 10.86
CA ALA A 239 -7.04 -10.43 10.95
C ALA A 239 -7.16 -9.32 12.02
N LYS A 240 -6.36 -9.38 13.09
CA LYS A 240 -6.36 -8.37 14.17
C LYS A 240 -5.93 -6.99 13.71
N LYS A 241 -5.19 -6.86 12.59
CA LYS A 241 -4.87 -5.55 11.99
C LYS A 241 -6.14 -4.75 11.65
N GLY A 242 -7.24 -5.43 11.31
CA GLY A 242 -8.54 -4.82 11.01
C GLY A 242 -9.39 -4.44 12.24
N GLY A 243 -8.84 -4.56 13.47
CA GLY A 243 -9.56 -4.22 14.69
C GLY A 243 -10.86 -5.00 14.88
N THR A 244 -11.87 -4.32 15.39
CA THR A 244 -13.21 -4.88 15.71
C THR A 244 -14.35 -4.22 14.93
N SER A 245 -14.07 -3.20 14.14
CA SER A 245 -15.05 -2.44 13.36
C SER A 245 -15.80 -3.30 12.35
N LEU A 246 -17.04 -2.89 12.01
CA LEU A 246 -17.83 -3.54 10.96
C LEU A 246 -17.13 -3.37 9.59
N VAL A 247 -17.20 -4.43 8.78
CA VAL A 247 -16.72 -4.40 7.40
C VAL A 247 -17.73 -3.69 6.51
N GLN A 248 -17.35 -2.51 6.01
CA GLN A 248 -18.21 -1.65 5.20
C GLN A 248 -18.21 -2.01 3.72
N ASP A 249 -17.09 -2.54 3.22
CA ASP A 249 -16.97 -2.97 1.83
C ASP A 249 -15.95 -4.09 1.66
N VAL A 250 -16.11 -4.83 0.57
CA VAL A 250 -15.16 -5.85 0.12
C VAL A 250 -14.78 -5.55 -1.32
N LEU A 251 -13.50 -5.38 -1.55
CA LEU A 251 -12.92 -4.90 -2.80
C LEU A 251 -12.09 -5.99 -3.46
N ASP A 252 -12.24 -6.17 -4.75
CA ASP A 252 -11.27 -6.93 -5.53
C ASP A 252 -10.03 -6.06 -5.84
N TYR A 253 -8.95 -6.70 -6.29
CA TYR A 253 -7.69 -6.01 -6.61
C TYR A 253 -7.92 -4.83 -7.56
N THR A 254 -7.38 -3.66 -7.21
CA THR A 254 -7.54 -2.39 -7.90
C THR A 254 -8.90 -1.70 -7.81
N GLU A 255 -9.91 -2.26 -7.16
CA GLU A 255 -11.12 -1.53 -6.86
C GLU A 255 -10.84 -0.37 -5.90
N ARG A 256 -11.52 0.76 -6.09
CA ARG A 256 -11.29 1.97 -5.30
C ARG A 256 -12.03 1.92 -3.97
N VAL A 257 -11.36 2.29 -2.89
CA VAL A 257 -12.01 2.56 -1.59
C VAL A 257 -12.92 3.78 -1.74
N THR A 258 -14.21 3.60 -1.48
CA THR A 258 -15.24 4.65 -1.58
C THR A 258 -16.05 4.82 -0.31
N LYS A 259 -15.96 3.87 0.63
CA LYS A 259 -16.67 3.90 1.91
C LYS A 259 -15.70 4.13 3.06
N ASN A 260 -16.09 5.01 3.98
CA ASN A 260 -15.40 5.14 5.26
C ASN A 260 -15.68 3.89 6.12
N GLY A 261 -14.82 3.60 7.08
CA GLY A 261 -14.89 2.39 7.89
C GLY A 261 -13.87 1.33 7.46
N LEU A 262 -13.99 0.11 7.98
CA LEU A 262 -13.13 -1.01 7.59
C LEU A 262 -13.55 -1.57 6.23
N ASN A 263 -12.60 -1.67 5.31
CA ASN A 263 -12.75 -2.30 4.01
C ASN A 263 -11.81 -3.51 3.91
N LEU A 264 -12.21 -4.56 3.22
CA LEU A 264 -11.34 -5.69 2.87
C LEU A 264 -10.92 -5.55 1.41
N LEU A 265 -9.63 -5.71 1.11
CA LEU A 265 -9.09 -5.62 -0.25
C LEU A 265 -8.38 -6.93 -0.62
N CYS A 266 -8.82 -7.58 -1.66
CA CYS A 266 -8.15 -8.77 -2.19
C CYS A 266 -6.78 -8.40 -2.78
N THR A 267 -5.72 -8.78 -2.07
CA THR A 267 -4.34 -8.77 -2.54
C THR A 267 -3.69 -10.12 -2.26
N PRO A 268 -2.57 -10.47 -2.92
CA PRO A 268 -1.77 -11.62 -2.48
C PRO A 268 -1.06 -11.33 -1.15
N GLY A 269 -0.48 -12.36 -0.54
CA GLY A 269 0.39 -12.24 0.63
C GLY A 269 1.84 -11.90 0.29
N ASN A 270 2.11 -11.34 -0.89
CA ASN A 270 3.40 -10.76 -1.27
C ASN A 270 3.40 -9.29 -0.91
N ASP A 271 4.30 -8.89 -0.02
CA ASP A 271 4.36 -7.55 0.58
C ASP A 271 4.32 -6.43 -0.47
N VAL A 272 5.09 -6.55 -1.57
CA VAL A 272 5.18 -5.50 -2.58
C VAL A 272 3.93 -5.46 -3.47
N GLU A 273 3.41 -6.61 -3.90
CA GLU A 273 2.18 -6.68 -4.69
C GLU A 273 0.97 -6.18 -3.88
N SER A 274 0.95 -6.46 -2.57
CA SER A 274 -0.10 -6.04 -1.66
C SER A 274 -0.05 -4.53 -1.39
N THR A 275 1.10 -3.97 -1.01
CA THR A 275 1.27 -2.51 -0.83
C THR A 275 1.01 -1.74 -2.12
N THR A 276 1.39 -2.31 -3.28
CA THR A 276 1.03 -1.77 -4.60
C THR A 276 -0.49 -1.72 -4.79
N GLY A 277 -1.19 -2.79 -4.42
CA GLY A 277 -2.65 -2.85 -4.46
C GLY A 277 -3.32 -1.84 -3.53
N LEU A 278 -2.85 -1.73 -2.28
CA LEU A 278 -3.35 -0.76 -1.30
C LEU A 278 -3.26 0.68 -1.82
N ALA A 279 -2.08 1.10 -2.29
CA ALA A 279 -1.89 2.44 -2.85
C ALA A 279 -2.76 2.67 -4.11
N GLY A 280 -2.83 1.66 -5.01
CA GLY A 280 -3.68 1.69 -6.21
C GLY A 280 -5.18 1.71 -5.91
N SER A 281 -5.61 1.22 -4.75
CA SER A 281 -7.01 1.27 -4.30
C SER A 281 -7.36 2.57 -3.56
N GLY A 282 -6.36 3.43 -3.29
CA GLY A 282 -6.57 4.77 -2.76
C GLY A 282 -6.05 4.99 -1.33
N CYS A 283 -5.31 4.03 -0.75
CA CYS A 283 -4.63 4.26 0.51
C CYS A 283 -3.62 5.39 0.35
N ASN A 284 -3.64 6.33 1.29
CA ASN A 284 -2.76 7.49 1.28
C ASN A 284 -1.68 7.42 2.37
N VAL A 285 -1.80 6.49 3.31
CA VAL A 285 -0.78 6.04 4.27
C VAL A 285 -0.91 4.52 4.40
N ILE A 286 0.18 3.81 4.62
CA ILE A 286 0.20 2.36 4.89
C ILE A 286 0.92 2.14 6.22
N ALA A 287 0.34 1.36 7.13
CA ALA A 287 1.00 0.85 8.32
C ALA A 287 1.38 -0.61 8.08
N PHE A 288 2.66 -0.93 8.28
CA PHE A 288 3.27 -2.20 7.94
C PHE A 288 3.91 -2.82 9.18
N THR A 289 3.32 -3.88 9.69
CA THR A 289 3.84 -4.60 10.87
C THR A 289 4.89 -5.63 10.46
N THR A 290 5.96 -5.76 11.25
CA THR A 290 7.03 -6.73 10.99
C THR A 290 7.68 -7.22 12.28
N GLY A 291 8.04 -8.50 12.34
CA GLY A 291 8.81 -9.10 13.42
C GLY A 291 10.28 -9.29 13.08
N LEU A 292 10.61 -9.36 11.79
CA LEU A 292 11.95 -9.68 11.29
C LEU A 292 12.66 -8.49 10.63
N GLY A 293 11.91 -7.47 10.18
CA GLY A 293 12.46 -6.25 9.61
C GLY A 293 12.40 -6.19 8.09
N THR A 294 11.19 -6.25 7.50
CA THR A 294 10.99 -6.09 6.06
C THR A 294 11.11 -4.63 5.64
N PRO A 295 11.95 -4.28 4.65
CA PRO A 295 12.20 -2.88 4.26
C PRO A 295 11.19 -2.32 3.26
N THR A 296 10.20 -3.08 2.80
CA THR A 296 9.23 -2.69 1.75
C THR A 296 8.67 -1.29 1.95
N GLY A 297 8.69 -0.49 0.89
CA GLY A 297 8.08 0.83 0.83
C GLY A 297 7.05 0.92 -0.29
N ASN A 298 6.62 2.15 -0.62
CA ASN A 298 5.73 2.42 -1.75
C ASN A 298 6.05 3.81 -2.33
N PRO A 299 6.03 3.98 -3.65
CA PRO A 299 6.41 5.24 -4.29
C PRO A 299 5.47 6.42 -4.02
N VAL A 300 4.21 6.18 -3.65
CA VAL A 300 3.20 7.25 -3.47
C VAL A 300 2.56 7.28 -2.10
N ALA A 301 2.39 6.14 -1.42
CA ALA A 301 1.86 6.07 -0.07
C ALA A 301 3.01 5.86 0.93
N PRO A 302 3.26 6.78 1.89
CA PRO A 302 4.26 6.56 2.91
C PRO A 302 3.95 5.30 3.72
N VAL A 303 4.96 4.46 3.96
CA VAL A 303 4.85 3.20 4.69
C VAL A 303 5.50 3.35 6.06
N ILE A 304 4.70 3.24 7.12
CA ILE A 304 5.13 3.29 8.53
C ILE A 304 5.50 1.87 8.96
N LYS A 305 6.76 1.64 9.35
CA LYS A 305 7.25 0.33 9.80
C LYS A 305 7.06 0.17 11.31
N MET A 306 6.32 -0.87 11.69
CA MET A 306 6.01 -1.17 13.09
C MET A 306 6.68 -2.48 13.50
N SER A 307 7.55 -2.45 14.52
CA SER A 307 8.14 -3.68 15.05
C SER A 307 7.23 -4.36 16.08
N SER A 308 7.13 -5.69 16.01
CA SER A 308 6.40 -6.52 16.98
C SER A 308 7.17 -6.72 18.30
N ASN A 309 8.48 -6.46 18.32
CA ASN A 309 9.36 -6.75 19.44
C ASN A 309 10.48 -5.71 19.60
N ASN A 310 10.97 -5.54 20.83
CA ASN A 310 12.01 -4.57 21.17
C ASN A 310 13.35 -4.87 20.47
N ALA A 311 13.71 -6.14 20.36
CA ALA A 311 14.99 -6.54 19.77
C ALA A 311 15.13 -6.11 18.32
N LEU A 312 14.05 -6.21 17.53
CA LEU A 312 14.01 -5.71 16.16
C LEU A 312 14.12 -4.19 16.13
N SER A 313 13.33 -3.49 16.96
CA SER A 313 13.34 -2.02 17.01
C SER A 313 14.73 -1.46 17.36
N GLU A 314 15.46 -2.12 18.26
CA GLU A 314 16.81 -1.72 18.63
C GLU A 314 17.84 -2.02 17.52
N ARG A 315 17.71 -3.19 16.87
CA ARG A 315 18.65 -3.64 15.85
C ARG A 315 18.53 -2.87 14.54
N MET A 316 17.29 -2.52 14.12
CA MET A 316 17.00 -1.93 12.81
C MET A 316 16.34 -0.56 12.94
N LYS A 317 16.93 0.32 13.75
CA LYS A 317 16.45 1.70 13.97
C LYS A 317 16.39 2.55 12.70
N ASP A 318 17.12 2.16 11.68
CA ASP A 318 17.16 2.82 10.39
C ASP A 318 15.91 2.58 9.53
N ILE A 319 15.21 1.46 9.76
CA ILE A 319 14.00 1.09 9.00
C ILE A 319 12.71 1.04 9.85
N ILE A 320 12.82 0.90 11.17
CA ILE A 320 11.66 0.83 12.07
C ILE A 320 11.29 2.22 12.56
N ASP A 321 10.04 2.58 12.36
CA ASP A 321 9.47 3.88 12.74
C ASP A 321 8.76 3.82 14.10
N PHE A 322 8.12 2.70 14.44
CA PHE A 322 7.27 2.56 15.62
C PHE A 322 7.48 1.21 16.31
N ASN A 323 7.69 1.24 17.64
CA ASN A 323 7.92 0.04 18.43
C ASN A 323 6.68 -0.37 19.23
N THR A 324 6.21 -1.60 19.08
CA THR A 324 5.14 -2.19 19.88
C THR A 324 5.62 -3.30 20.83
N GLY A 325 6.92 -3.58 20.85
CA GLY A 325 7.52 -4.62 21.69
C GLY A 325 7.33 -4.39 23.18
N THR A 326 7.10 -3.15 23.61
CA THR A 326 6.78 -2.77 24.99
C THR A 326 5.45 -3.37 25.49
N ILE A 327 4.56 -3.77 24.61
CA ILE A 327 3.36 -4.57 24.96
C ILE A 327 3.77 -5.94 25.48
N ILE A 328 4.78 -6.56 24.87
CA ILE A 328 5.27 -7.90 25.26
C ILE A 328 5.95 -7.85 26.64
N THR A 329 6.67 -6.77 26.93
CA THR A 329 7.34 -6.59 28.23
C THR A 329 6.40 -6.09 29.32
N GLY A 330 5.14 -5.74 28.98
CA GLY A 330 4.14 -5.27 29.95
C GLY A 330 4.30 -3.81 30.37
N GLU A 331 5.13 -3.03 29.68
CA GLU A 331 5.32 -1.59 29.91
C GLU A 331 4.14 -0.81 29.33
N ASP A 332 3.57 -1.29 28.21
CA ASP A 332 2.45 -0.67 27.51
C ASP A 332 1.28 -1.65 27.32
N THR A 333 0.11 -1.12 27.02
CA THR A 333 -1.07 -1.89 26.59
C THR A 333 -1.28 -1.74 25.09
N ILE A 334 -2.11 -2.61 24.52
CA ILE A 334 -2.57 -2.50 23.13
C ILE A 334 -3.24 -1.13 22.90
N GLN A 335 -4.04 -0.67 23.87
CA GLN A 335 -4.77 0.60 23.79
C GLN A 335 -3.81 1.79 23.78
N THR A 336 -2.89 1.88 24.73
CA THR A 336 -1.93 2.99 24.79
C THR A 336 -1.09 3.07 23.53
N LYS A 337 -0.59 1.91 23.03
CA LYS A 337 0.17 1.87 21.78
C LYS A 337 -0.67 2.18 20.55
N GLY A 338 -1.94 1.81 20.53
CA GLY A 338 -2.83 2.16 19.43
C GLY A 338 -3.18 3.64 19.37
N GLU A 339 -3.32 4.30 20.54
CA GLU A 339 -3.50 5.77 20.62
C GLU A 339 -2.25 6.51 20.15
N GLU A 340 -1.06 6.12 20.65
CA GLU A 340 0.22 6.67 20.20
C GLU A 340 0.43 6.47 18.68
N LEU A 341 0.02 5.32 18.16
CA LEU A 341 0.10 5.02 16.73
C LEU A 341 -0.84 5.91 15.91
N LEU A 342 -2.05 6.17 16.38
CA LEU A 342 -2.97 7.11 15.72
C LEU A 342 -2.33 8.50 15.60
N ASP A 343 -1.76 9.02 16.68
CA ASP A 343 -1.07 10.30 16.66
C ASP A 343 0.10 10.29 15.68
N TYR A 344 0.89 9.22 15.68
CA TYR A 344 2.01 9.05 14.74
C TYR A 344 1.54 9.03 13.26
N ILE A 345 0.45 8.32 12.97
CA ILE A 345 -0.16 8.28 11.63
C ILE A 345 -0.63 9.68 11.20
N ILE A 346 -1.24 10.45 12.11
CA ILE A 346 -1.68 11.82 11.84
C ILE A 346 -0.48 12.72 11.53
N GLU A 347 0.62 12.61 12.28
CA GLU A 347 1.84 13.37 12.04
C GLU A 347 2.49 13.03 10.68
N VAL A 348 2.49 11.75 10.30
CA VAL A 348 2.94 11.30 8.97
C VAL A 348 2.01 11.85 7.87
N ALA A 349 0.69 11.71 8.03
CA ALA A 349 -0.29 12.23 7.08
C ALA A 349 -0.23 13.76 6.95
N SER A 350 0.12 14.46 8.04
CA SER A 350 0.34 15.92 8.06
C SER A 350 1.68 16.35 7.43
N GLY A 351 2.60 15.39 7.21
CA GLY A 351 3.94 15.64 6.66
C GLY A 351 4.92 16.19 7.69
N ASN A 352 4.61 16.08 8.98
CA ASN A 352 5.50 16.50 10.08
C ASN A 352 6.55 15.41 10.37
N ILE A 353 6.20 14.14 10.16
CA ILE A 353 7.11 12.99 10.25
C ILE A 353 7.26 12.36 8.87
N VAL A 354 8.50 12.05 8.49
CA VAL A 354 8.84 11.32 7.26
C VAL A 354 9.28 9.91 7.64
N PRO A 355 8.51 8.86 7.32
CA PRO A 355 8.88 7.47 7.62
C PRO A 355 10.21 7.05 7.01
N ALA A 356 10.86 6.07 7.63
CA ALA A 356 12.13 5.52 7.18
C ALA A 356 12.08 5.04 5.71
N ALA A 357 11.03 4.35 5.31
CA ALA A 357 10.87 3.88 3.94
C ALA A 357 10.90 5.03 2.92
N VAL A 358 10.36 6.20 3.26
CA VAL A 358 10.43 7.39 2.39
C VAL A 358 11.82 8.00 2.37
N ARG A 359 12.48 8.11 3.54
CA ARG A 359 13.86 8.62 3.64
C ARG A 359 14.87 7.76 2.89
N LEU A 360 14.68 6.44 2.90
CA LEU A 360 15.52 5.45 2.23
C LEU A 360 15.15 5.25 0.75
N GLU A 361 14.16 6.00 0.26
CA GLU A 361 13.67 5.89 -1.12
C GLU A 361 13.23 4.46 -1.51
N GLN A 362 12.60 3.75 -0.58
CA GLN A 362 11.99 2.43 -0.81
C GLN A 362 10.74 2.61 -1.70
N ASN A 363 10.93 2.54 -3.01
CA ASN A 363 9.90 2.83 -4.02
C ASN A 363 9.45 1.54 -4.71
N ASP A 364 9.07 0.55 -3.92
CA ASP A 364 8.68 -0.76 -4.44
C ASP A 364 7.34 -0.69 -5.18
N PHE A 365 7.28 -1.30 -6.37
CA PHE A 365 6.09 -1.34 -7.21
C PHE A 365 6.08 -2.62 -8.04
N ILE A 366 5.17 -3.54 -7.73
CA ILE A 366 4.95 -4.78 -8.48
C ILE A 366 3.44 -4.94 -8.71
N PRO A 367 2.93 -4.75 -9.94
CA PRO A 367 1.55 -5.08 -10.27
C PRO A 367 1.29 -6.58 -10.16
N TRP A 368 0.27 -6.97 -9.40
CA TRP A 368 -0.12 -8.37 -9.31
C TRP A 368 -0.74 -8.86 -10.62
N LYS A 369 -0.14 -9.89 -11.19
CA LYS A 369 -0.59 -10.55 -12.41
C LYS A 369 -1.30 -11.85 -12.06
N ARG A 370 -2.58 -11.99 -12.45
CA ARG A 370 -3.41 -13.17 -12.17
C ARG A 370 -3.46 -14.18 -13.31
N GLY A 371 -3.17 -13.75 -14.53
CA GLY A 371 -3.26 -14.51 -15.75
C GLY A 371 -1.91 -15.00 -16.26
N ILE A 372 -1.83 -15.19 -17.56
CA ILE A 372 -0.67 -15.70 -18.27
C ILE A 372 -0.13 -14.70 -19.30
N SER A 373 1.14 -14.85 -19.66
CA SER A 373 1.70 -14.16 -20.85
C SER A 373 1.25 -14.86 -22.11
N LEU A 374 0.90 -14.09 -23.15
CA LEU A 374 0.45 -14.57 -24.46
C LEU A 374 1.45 -14.13 -25.56
#